data_00c62413114d62c71cb44e1b0b354edc
#
_entry.id   00c62413114d62c71cb44e1b0b354edc
#
_cell.length_a   1.000
_cell.length_b   1.000
_cell.length_c   1.000
_cell.angle_alpha   90.00
_cell.angle_beta   90.00
_cell.angle_gamma   90.00
#
_symmetry.space_group_name_H-M   'P 1'
#
loop_
_entity.id
_entity.type
_entity.pdbx_description
1 polymer ?
#
loop_
_entity_poly.entity_id
_entity_poly.type
_entity_poly.pdbx_seq_one_letter_code
_entity_poly.pdbx_strand_id
1 'polypeptide(L)'
;MDVGYEQFLAPELFFNPEILNPEYTTPLANLVDQTIMHCPVDTRRGLYSNIVVAGGSTKFKGFDKRLQRDLNRLVKSRYEANIKAVKEKLAGNVEVQGKQMEVCVNGSKKREIASWLGGSYVASQVYVDRMD
;
A
#
# COMPACT_ATOMS: atom_id res chain seq x y z
N MET A 1 -2.74 -34.17 -10.32
CA MET A 1 -1.54 -33.34 -10.15
C MET A 1 -1.65 -32.68 -8.79
N ASP A 2 -0.87 -33.12 -7.83
CA ASP A 2 -0.92 -32.55 -6.49
C ASP A 2 -0.12 -31.26 -6.50
N VAL A 3 -0.81 -30.13 -6.31
CA VAL A 3 -0.17 -28.83 -6.19
C VAL A 3 0.15 -28.62 -4.72
N GLY A 4 1.43 -28.64 -4.38
CA GLY A 4 1.90 -28.51 -3.01
C GLY A 4 2.02 -27.07 -2.53
N TYR A 5 3.16 -26.74 -1.93
CA TYR A 5 3.45 -25.40 -1.38
C TYR A 5 3.64 -24.32 -2.45
N GLU A 6 3.83 -24.69 -3.71
CA GLU A 6 4.02 -23.76 -4.83
C GLU A 6 2.83 -22.81 -5.00
N GLN A 7 1.62 -23.27 -4.69
CA GLN A 7 0.41 -22.44 -4.71
C GLN A 7 0.47 -21.25 -3.75
N PHE A 8 1.28 -21.34 -2.69
CA PHE A 8 1.47 -20.26 -1.72
C PHE A 8 2.70 -19.41 -2.03
N LEU A 9 3.69 -19.97 -2.71
CA LEU A 9 4.92 -19.25 -3.05
C LEU A 9 4.69 -18.17 -4.10
N ALA A 10 3.86 -18.43 -5.11
CA ALA A 10 3.62 -17.46 -6.18
C ALA A 10 3.10 -16.10 -5.67
N PRO A 11 2.05 -16.02 -4.84
CA PRO A 11 1.63 -14.75 -4.23
C PRO A 11 2.60 -14.23 -3.17
N GLU A 12 3.40 -15.09 -2.53
CA GLU A 12 4.36 -14.68 -1.51
C GLU A 12 5.51 -13.84 -2.09
N LEU A 13 5.82 -13.99 -3.37
CA LEU A 13 6.85 -13.19 -4.06
C LEU A 13 6.59 -11.66 -3.98
N PHE A 14 5.36 -11.21 -3.86
CA PHE A 14 5.05 -9.80 -3.66
C PHE A 14 5.48 -9.28 -2.28
N PHE A 15 5.48 -10.17 -1.29
CA PHE A 15 5.72 -9.83 0.11
C PHE A 15 7.11 -10.24 0.59
N ASN A 16 7.69 -11.27 -0.04
CA ASN A 16 9.03 -11.77 0.24
C ASN A 16 9.76 -12.09 -1.07
N PRO A 17 10.16 -11.08 -1.85
CA PRO A 17 10.78 -11.29 -3.15
C PRO A 17 12.14 -12.00 -3.08
N GLU A 18 12.79 -12.01 -1.93
CA GLU A 18 14.04 -12.72 -1.66
C GLU A 18 13.93 -14.24 -1.91
N ILE A 19 12.72 -14.80 -1.85
CA ILE A 19 12.47 -16.22 -2.17
C ILE A 19 12.86 -16.54 -3.61
N LEU A 20 12.68 -15.60 -4.52
CA LEU A 20 13.02 -15.76 -5.94
C LEU A 20 14.50 -15.45 -6.20
N ASN A 21 14.95 -14.31 -5.70
CA ASN A 21 16.32 -13.85 -5.87
C ASN A 21 16.75 -13.04 -4.63
N PRO A 22 17.86 -13.42 -3.96
CA PRO A 22 18.38 -12.69 -2.80
C PRO A 22 18.72 -11.21 -3.05
N GLU A 23 18.86 -10.79 -4.30
CA GLU A 23 19.05 -9.37 -4.66
C GLU A 23 17.76 -8.54 -4.54
N TYR A 24 16.60 -9.17 -4.58
CA TYR A 24 15.31 -8.49 -4.45
C TYR A 24 14.89 -8.41 -2.99
N THR A 25 15.39 -7.41 -2.29
CA THR A 25 15.21 -7.28 -0.83
C THR A 25 14.03 -6.38 -0.42
N THR A 26 13.31 -5.80 -1.39
CA THR A 26 12.28 -4.80 -1.07
C THR A 26 10.87 -5.34 -1.31
N PRO A 27 10.13 -5.71 -0.24
CA PRO A 27 8.72 -6.12 -0.32
C PRO A 27 7.82 -5.02 -0.88
N LEU A 28 6.68 -5.43 -1.48
CA LEU A 28 5.69 -4.49 -2.03
C LEU A 28 5.22 -3.44 -1.02
N ALA A 29 4.98 -3.84 0.22
CA ALA A 29 4.58 -2.91 1.28
C ALA A 29 5.63 -1.82 1.51
N ASN A 30 6.91 -2.17 1.48
CA ASN A 30 8.01 -1.22 1.64
C ASN A 30 8.10 -0.26 0.46
N LEU A 31 7.89 -0.74 -0.78
CA LEU A 31 7.86 0.11 -1.98
C LEU A 31 6.73 1.15 -1.90
N VAL A 32 5.53 0.71 -1.52
CA VAL A 32 4.37 1.62 -1.35
C VAL A 32 4.66 2.64 -0.26
N ASP A 33 5.18 2.21 0.87
CA ASP A 33 5.53 3.07 1.99
C ASP A 33 6.60 4.12 1.60
N GLN A 34 7.67 3.70 0.96
CA GLN A 34 8.72 4.59 0.46
C GLN A 34 8.16 5.62 -0.53
N THR A 35 7.31 5.18 -1.47
CA THR A 35 6.68 6.08 -2.45
C THR A 35 5.85 7.15 -1.76
N ILE A 36 5.04 6.79 -0.78
CA ILE A 36 4.23 7.75 0.00
C ILE A 36 5.14 8.69 0.81
N MET A 37 6.23 8.17 1.37
CA MET A 37 7.19 9.00 2.13
C MET A 37 7.96 10.00 1.28
N HIS A 38 8.07 9.81 -0.03
CA HIS A 38 8.62 10.80 -0.96
C HIS A 38 7.60 11.90 -1.33
N CYS A 39 6.32 11.70 -1.04
CA CYS A 39 5.29 12.73 -1.26
C CYS A 39 5.34 13.83 -0.18
N PRO A 40 4.78 15.03 -0.46
CA PRO A 40 4.62 16.10 0.53
C PRO A 40 3.92 15.61 1.80
N VAL A 41 4.36 16.12 2.96
CA VAL A 41 3.89 15.64 4.29
C VAL A 41 2.38 15.70 4.42
N ASP A 42 1.76 16.78 3.92
CA ASP A 42 0.33 17.03 4.03
C ASP A 42 -0.53 15.99 3.27
N THR A 43 0.01 15.43 2.20
CA THR A 43 -0.69 14.44 1.36
C THR A 43 -0.59 13.02 1.89
N ARG A 44 0.44 12.70 2.67
CA ARG A 44 0.77 11.31 3.09
C ARG A 44 -0.39 10.62 3.78
N ARG A 45 -1.09 11.34 4.67
CA ARG A 45 -2.23 10.79 5.40
C ARG A 45 -3.37 10.37 4.46
N GLY A 46 -3.70 11.22 3.48
CA GLY A 46 -4.70 10.91 2.47
C GLY A 46 -4.30 9.73 1.59
N LEU A 47 -3.02 9.64 1.23
CA LEU A 47 -2.48 8.54 0.42
C LEU A 47 -2.55 7.19 1.17
N TYR A 48 -2.19 7.13 2.45
CA TYR A 48 -2.31 5.90 3.25
C TYR A 48 -3.77 5.46 3.41
N SER A 49 -4.70 6.39 3.56
CA SER A 49 -6.13 6.06 3.72
C SER A 49 -6.83 5.69 2.40
N ASN A 50 -6.16 5.84 1.25
CA ASN A 50 -6.77 5.62 -0.06
C ASN A 50 -5.81 4.93 -1.04
N ILE A 51 -5.36 3.75 -0.69
CA ILE A 51 -4.53 2.91 -1.57
C ILE A 51 -5.45 2.06 -2.42
N VAL A 52 -5.35 2.16 -3.74
CA VAL A 52 -6.15 1.39 -4.68
C VAL A 52 -5.27 0.36 -5.39
N VAL A 53 -5.75 -0.88 -5.42
CA VAL A 53 -5.07 -1.97 -6.12
C VAL A 53 -5.84 -2.39 -7.37
N ALA A 54 -5.11 -2.54 -8.48
CA ALA A 54 -5.61 -2.97 -9.79
C ALA A 54 -4.69 -4.06 -10.36
N GLY A 55 -5.20 -4.76 -11.38
CA GLY A 55 -4.47 -5.84 -12.05
C GLY A 55 -4.86 -7.23 -11.57
N GLY A 56 -4.74 -8.22 -12.48
CA GLY A 56 -5.13 -9.61 -12.23
C GLY A 56 -4.39 -10.28 -11.09
N SER A 57 -3.09 -9.99 -10.93
CA SER A 57 -2.25 -10.54 -9.87
C SER A 57 -2.68 -10.12 -8.47
N THR A 58 -3.45 -9.03 -8.32
CA THR A 58 -3.97 -8.61 -7.01
C THR A 58 -5.21 -9.38 -6.56
N LYS A 59 -5.74 -10.29 -7.41
CA LYS A 59 -6.94 -11.11 -7.11
C LYS A 59 -6.68 -12.28 -6.18
N PHE A 60 -5.45 -12.57 -5.81
CA PHE A 60 -5.15 -13.59 -4.81
C PHE A 60 -5.97 -13.36 -3.53
N LYS A 61 -6.51 -14.44 -3.00
CA LYS A 61 -7.34 -14.36 -1.79
C LYS A 61 -6.55 -13.78 -0.63
N GLY A 62 -7.06 -12.68 -0.09
CA GLY A 62 -6.43 -12.02 1.06
C GLY A 62 -5.29 -11.06 0.72
N PHE A 63 -5.00 -10.80 -0.57
CA PHE A 63 -3.95 -9.86 -0.99
C PHE A 63 -4.10 -8.47 -0.35
N ASP A 64 -5.30 -7.88 -0.43
CA ASP A 64 -5.59 -6.56 0.15
C ASP A 64 -5.35 -6.53 1.66
N LYS A 65 -5.84 -7.55 2.36
CA LYS A 65 -5.69 -7.69 3.81
C LYS A 65 -4.22 -7.87 4.21
N ARG A 66 -3.46 -8.63 3.43
CA ARG A 66 -2.02 -8.84 3.66
C ARG A 66 -1.26 -7.53 3.48
N LEU A 67 -1.47 -6.84 2.36
CA LEU A 67 -0.83 -5.57 2.06
C LEU A 67 -1.18 -4.51 3.12
N GLN A 68 -2.45 -4.40 3.48
CA GLN A 68 -2.90 -3.46 4.52
C GLN A 68 -2.28 -3.77 5.89
N ARG A 69 -2.19 -5.05 6.25
CA ARG A 69 -1.55 -5.48 7.51
C ARG A 69 -0.07 -5.10 7.55
N ASP A 70 0.65 -5.35 6.47
CA ASP A 70 2.08 -5.13 6.41
C ASP A 70 2.40 -3.61 6.37
N LEU A 71 1.60 -2.82 5.65
CA LEU A 71 1.67 -1.35 5.70
C LEU A 71 1.34 -0.79 7.10
N ASN A 72 0.28 -1.29 7.74
CA ASN A 72 -0.06 -0.87 9.11
C ASN A 72 1.09 -1.14 10.08
N ARG A 73 1.80 -2.27 9.92
CA ARG A 73 2.97 -2.61 10.74
C ARG A 73 4.10 -1.60 10.54
N LEU A 74 4.41 -1.22 9.29
CA LEU A 74 5.43 -0.22 8.97
C LEU A 74 5.08 1.17 9.55
N VAL A 75 3.85 1.62 9.31
CA VAL A 75 3.35 2.91 9.83
C VAL A 75 3.37 2.96 11.35
N LYS A 76 2.93 1.89 12.00
CA LYS A 76 2.92 1.77 13.47
C LYS A 76 4.34 1.81 14.06
N SER A 77 5.25 1.03 13.51
CA SER A 77 6.65 1.01 13.95
C SER A 77 7.30 2.39 13.83
N ARG A 78 7.08 3.09 12.72
CA ARG A 78 7.57 4.46 12.53
C ARG A 78 6.95 5.44 13.52
N TYR A 79 5.66 5.34 13.76
CA TYR A 79 4.95 6.18 14.73
C TYR A 79 5.51 6.00 16.15
N GLU A 80 5.71 4.77 16.58
CA GLU A 80 6.29 4.44 17.89
C GLU A 80 7.72 4.97 18.02
N ALA A 81 8.55 4.81 16.98
CA ALA A 81 9.90 5.35 16.95
C ALA A 81 9.93 6.89 17.04
N ASN A 82 9.03 7.56 16.31
CA ASN A 82 8.91 9.02 16.35
C ASN A 82 8.46 9.52 17.73
N ILE A 83 7.47 8.89 18.34
CA ILE A 83 7.04 9.23 19.70
C ILE A 83 8.18 9.05 20.69
N LYS A 84 8.91 7.95 20.61
CA LYS A 84 10.07 7.70 21.47
C LYS A 84 11.11 8.80 21.32
N ALA A 85 11.48 9.16 20.11
CA ALA A 85 12.45 10.22 19.83
C ALA A 85 12.00 11.60 20.33
N VAL A 86 10.69 11.91 20.23
CA VAL A 86 10.15 13.17 20.75
C VAL A 86 10.15 13.18 22.29
N LYS A 87 9.76 12.09 22.94
CA LYS A 87 9.80 11.96 24.39
C LYS A 87 11.21 12.10 24.95
N GLU A 88 12.21 11.51 24.29
CA GLU A 88 13.62 11.65 24.67
C GLU A 88 14.10 13.11 24.58
N LYS A 89 13.72 13.83 23.52
CA LYS A 89 14.07 15.24 23.33
C LYS A 89 13.40 16.19 24.34
N LEU A 90 12.19 15.87 24.78
CA LEU A 90 11.38 16.69 25.70
C LEU A 90 11.56 16.31 27.17
N ALA A 91 12.61 15.54 27.52
CA ALA A 91 12.92 15.10 28.89
C ALA A 91 11.73 14.46 29.65
N GLY A 92 10.86 13.77 28.95
CA GLY A 92 9.79 12.97 29.55
C GLY A 92 8.55 13.72 30.06
N ASN A 93 8.50 15.03 29.99
CA ASN A 93 7.46 15.86 30.63
C ASN A 93 6.24 16.16 29.74
N VAL A 94 6.13 15.57 28.55
CA VAL A 94 5.03 15.86 27.63
C VAL A 94 4.35 14.57 27.19
N GLU A 95 3.05 14.50 27.44
CA GLU A 95 2.20 13.45 26.88
C GLU A 95 1.98 13.74 25.38
N VAL A 96 2.78 13.09 24.52
CA VAL A 96 2.65 13.25 23.07
C VAL A 96 1.49 12.39 22.60
N GLN A 97 0.33 13.01 22.38
CA GLN A 97 -0.83 12.38 21.75
C GLN A 97 -0.81 12.69 20.26
N GLY A 98 -0.31 11.76 19.45
CA GLY A 98 -0.45 11.85 18.00
C GLY A 98 -1.49 10.85 17.50
N LYS A 99 -2.31 11.24 16.51
CA LYS A 99 -3.23 10.30 15.88
C LYS A 99 -2.46 9.44 14.88
N GLN A 100 -2.43 8.13 15.11
CA GLN A 100 -1.86 7.17 14.16
C GLN A 100 -2.52 7.33 12.78
N MET A 101 -1.73 7.19 11.71
CA MET A 101 -2.26 7.19 10.35
C MET A 101 -3.01 5.87 10.11
N GLU A 102 -4.20 5.99 9.53
CA GLU A 102 -5.02 4.86 9.13
C GLU A 102 -4.61 4.44 7.72
N VAL A 103 -4.40 3.14 7.53
CA VAL A 103 -4.09 2.56 6.23
C VAL A 103 -5.32 1.82 5.72
N CYS A 104 -5.76 2.18 4.51
CA CYS A 104 -6.88 1.53 3.85
C CYS A 104 -6.46 1.09 2.44
N VAL A 105 -6.60 -0.21 2.17
CA VAL A 105 -6.31 -0.79 0.84
C VAL A 105 -7.62 -1.24 0.22
N ASN A 106 -7.98 -0.64 -0.91
CA ASN A 106 -9.22 -0.87 -1.62
C ASN A 106 -8.96 -1.57 -2.96
N GLY A 107 -9.75 -2.59 -3.25
CA GLY A 107 -9.69 -3.29 -4.54
C GLY A 107 -11.08 -3.45 -5.15
N SER A 108 -11.24 -3.06 -6.40
CA SER A 108 -12.48 -3.32 -7.15
C SER A 108 -12.69 -4.81 -7.41
N LYS A 109 -13.93 -5.26 -7.50
CA LYS A 109 -14.27 -6.62 -7.96
C LYS A 109 -13.78 -6.91 -9.38
N LYS A 110 -13.71 -5.87 -10.23
CA LYS A 110 -13.24 -5.92 -11.63
C LYS A 110 -11.83 -5.36 -11.77
N ARG A 111 -10.98 -5.56 -10.78
CA ARG A 111 -9.63 -4.97 -10.72
C ARG A 111 -8.70 -5.39 -11.86
N GLU A 112 -8.94 -6.54 -12.48
CA GLU A 112 -8.18 -7.02 -13.64
C GLU A 112 -8.33 -6.12 -14.87
N ILE A 113 -9.49 -5.49 -15.03
CA ILE A 113 -9.80 -4.58 -16.15
C ILE A 113 -9.98 -3.13 -15.68
N ALA A 114 -9.69 -2.82 -14.41
CA ALA A 114 -9.96 -1.50 -13.82
C ALA A 114 -9.24 -0.38 -14.57
N SER A 115 -8.01 -0.58 -14.98
CA SER A 115 -7.23 0.40 -15.73
C SER A 115 -7.85 0.71 -17.10
N TRP A 116 -8.31 -0.34 -17.80
CA TRP A 116 -9.01 -0.19 -19.08
C TRP A 116 -10.34 0.53 -18.92
N LEU A 117 -11.14 0.15 -17.91
CA LEU A 117 -12.41 0.81 -17.60
C LEU A 117 -12.21 2.28 -17.26
N GLY A 118 -11.20 2.61 -16.43
CA GLY A 118 -10.86 3.99 -16.07
C GLY A 118 -10.44 4.81 -17.29
N GLY A 119 -9.58 4.27 -18.13
CA GLY A 119 -9.16 4.91 -19.38
C GLY A 119 -10.31 5.15 -20.34
N SER A 120 -11.21 4.19 -20.51
CA SER A 120 -12.42 4.31 -21.33
C SER A 120 -13.36 5.42 -20.79
N TYR A 121 -13.54 5.48 -19.47
CA TYR A 121 -14.36 6.52 -18.84
C TYR A 121 -13.79 7.93 -19.05
N VAL A 122 -12.49 8.11 -18.82
CA VAL A 122 -11.82 9.40 -19.05
C VAL A 122 -11.89 9.81 -20.52
N ALA A 123 -11.64 8.87 -21.44
CA ALA A 123 -11.73 9.14 -22.87
C ALA A 123 -13.13 9.59 -23.29
N SER A 124 -14.18 8.98 -22.76
CA SER A 124 -15.57 9.36 -23.07
C SER A 124 -15.91 10.77 -22.56
N GLN A 125 -15.41 11.16 -21.37
CA GLN A 125 -15.62 12.51 -20.84
C GLN A 125 -14.90 13.59 -21.67
N VAL A 126 -13.62 13.35 -21.99
CA VAL A 126 -12.84 14.29 -22.80
C VAL A 126 -13.45 14.48 -24.20
N TYR A 127 -14.17 13.49 -24.71
CA TYR A 127 -14.85 13.59 -26.03
C TYR A 127 -16.12 14.46 -25.93
N VAL A 128 -16.86 14.39 -24.82
CA VAL A 128 -18.06 15.23 -24.58
C VAL A 128 -17.66 16.69 -24.44
N ASP A 129 -16.66 16.99 -23.63
CA ASP A 129 -16.19 18.37 -23.39
C ASP A 129 -15.59 19.07 -24.64
N ARG A 130 -15.31 18.35 -25.72
CA ARG A 130 -14.83 18.90 -26.98
C ARG A 130 -15.93 19.13 -28.02
N MET A 131 -17.16 18.72 -27.74
CA MET A 131 -18.30 18.88 -28.64
C MET A 131 -19.19 20.11 -28.28
N ASP A 132 -18.91 20.76 -27.15
CA ASP A 132 -19.47 22.03 -26.72
C ASP A 132 -18.51 23.19 -27.06
#